data_7eb9592c42000f42eca7b8c4c36c2a03
#
_entry.id   7eb9592c42000f42eca7b8c4c36c2a03
#
_cell.length_a   1.000
_cell.length_b   1.000
_cell.length_c   1.000
_cell.angle_alpha   90.00
_cell.angle_beta   90.00
_cell.angle_gamma   90.00
#
_symmetry.space_group_name_H-M   'P 1'
#
loop_
_entity.id
_entity.type
_entity.pdbx_description
1 polymer ?
#
loop_
_entity_poly.entity_id
_entity_poly.type
_entity_poly.pdbx_seq_one_letter_code
_entity_poly.pdbx_strand_id
1 'polypeptide(L)'
;MEQSIAYKTVISAYFSGRGYFTTINQKLFGTEHFADVVAVLPIFKELQWRTQIGYAPCGVLQYLPAGDWVDVDDLVERTGYALAFVGSVLEDAAERGWIELDLTGEKPRCRNIRYRNSVRECIAAFYGVEDFQKKLDILEDYKGVFTQVYFIFPYPVDDETTQLLVSKGYGIIRYYENRGSFLEMIPADMEDIEDWPRYSVLAENVLFDNMWFRKDEII
;
A
#
# COMPACT_ATOMS: atom_id res chain seq x y z
N MET A 1 -7.85 23.00 9.49
CA MET A 1 -6.62 22.45 8.89
C MET A 1 -5.66 21.89 9.95
N GLU A 2 -5.29 22.62 10.99
CA GLU A 2 -4.39 22.13 12.07
C GLU A 2 -4.97 20.92 12.85
N GLN A 3 -6.26 20.93 13.20
CA GLN A 3 -6.89 19.80 13.89
C GLN A 3 -6.88 18.52 13.05
N SER A 4 -7.19 18.59 11.74
CA SER A 4 -7.19 17.43 10.86
C SER A 4 -5.82 16.75 10.77
N ILE A 5 -4.73 17.52 10.71
CA ILE A 5 -3.36 17.00 10.72
C ILE A 5 -3.04 16.32 12.06
N ALA A 6 -3.48 16.88 13.17
CA ALA A 6 -3.26 16.30 14.49
C ALA A 6 -3.89 14.90 14.61
N TYR A 7 -5.13 14.71 14.13
CA TYR A 7 -5.79 13.40 14.17
C TYR A 7 -5.07 12.36 13.30
N LYS A 8 -4.62 12.74 12.10
CA LYS A 8 -3.88 11.83 11.21
C LYS A 8 -2.59 11.35 11.86
N THR A 9 -1.88 12.24 12.55
CA THR A 9 -0.66 11.88 13.29
C THR A 9 -0.97 10.90 14.42
N VAL A 10 -2.07 11.09 15.16
CA VAL A 10 -2.47 10.20 16.24
C VAL A 10 -2.90 8.83 15.70
N ILE A 11 -3.65 8.79 14.58
CA ILE A 11 -4.02 7.56 13.89
C ILE A 11 -2.77 6.80 13.40
N SER A 12 -1.84 7.53 12.79
CA SER A 12 -0.55 6.96 12.37
C SER A 12 0.20 6.31 13.55
N ALA A 13 0.28 7.01 14.69
CA ALA A 13 0.90 6.48 15.91
C ALA A 13 0.20 5.22 16.44
N TYR A 14 -1.13 5.14 16.33
CA TYR A 14 -1.90 3.95 16.72
C TYR A 14 -1.51 2.70 15.93
N PHE A 15 -1.39 2.82 14.60
CA PHE A 15 -0.94 1.70 13.76
C PHE A 15 0.56 1.41 13.92
N SER A 16 1.39 2.45 14.05
CA SER A 16 2.83 2.28 14.29
C SER A 16 3.12 1.53 15.59
N GLY A 17 2.33 1.79 16.65
CA GLY A 17 2.41 1.06 17.92
C GLY A 17 2.02 -0.43 17.80
N ARG A 18 1.42 -0.84 16.69
CA ARG A 18 1.08 -2.24 16.35
C ARG A 18 2.05 -2.89 15.37
N GLY A 19 3.14 -2.21 15.03
CA GLY A 19 4.18 -2.74 14.14
C GLY A 19 3.97 -2.41 12.66
N TYR A 20 2.99 -1.60 12.32
CA TYR A 20 2.80 -1.12 10.95
C TYR A 20 3.75 0.03 10.63
N PHE A 21 4.20 0.09 9.39
CA PHE A 21 4.76 1.30 8.80
C PHE A 21 3.61 2.16 8.29
N THR A 22 3.70 3.47 8.46
CA THR A 22 2.58 4.38 8.17
C THR A 22 3.02 5.59 7.37
N THR A 23 2.13 6.08 6.51
CA THR A 23 2.27 7.36 5.80
C THR A 23 0.96 8.14 5.91
N ILE A 24 1.07 9.45 6.18
CA ILE A 24 -0.05 10.37 6.32
C ILE A 24 -0.30 11.07 4.99
N ASN A 25 -1.58 11.29 4.64
CA ASN A 25 -1.99 11.94 3.40
C ASN A 25 -1.39 11.26 2.16
N GLN A 26 -1.41 9.93 2.15
CA GLN A 26 -0.89 9.16 1.03
C GLN A 26 -1.72 9.41 -0.22
N LYS A 27 -1.10 9.97 -1.25
CA LYS A 27 -1.72 10.09 -2.57
C LYS A 27 -1.94 8.70 -3.15
N LEU A 28 -3.17 8.43 -3.56
CA LEU A 28 -3.52 7.17 -4.18
C LEU A 28 -3.17 7.22 -5.67
N PHE A 29 -2.50 6.19 -6.14
CA PHE A 29 -1.89 6.15 -7.47
C PHE A 29 -2.89 6.45 -8.59
N GLY A 30 -2.50 7.36 -9.49
CA GLY A 30 -3.29 7.72 -10.69
C GLY A 30 -4.45 8.67 -10.45
N THR A 31 -4.67 9.16 -9.22
CA THR A 31 -5.77 10.06 -8.89
C THR A 31 -5.32 11.25 -8.05
N GLU A 32 -6.23 12.21 -7.84
CA GLU A 32 -6.07 13.31 -6.88
C GLU A 32 -6.63 12.94 -5.49
N HIS A 33 -6.92 11.66 -5.25
CA HIS A 33 -7.44 11.18 -3.99
C HIS A 33 -6.33 10.87 -2.99
N PHE A 34 -6.67 10.99 -1.70
CA PHE A 34 -5.74 10.72 -0.60
C PHE A 34 -6.43 9.85 0.46
N ALA A 35 -5.70 8.86 0.95
CA ALA A 35 -6.04 8.25 2.23
C ALA A 35 -5.46 9.11 3.37
N ASP A 36 -6.19 9.26 4.47
CA ASP A 36 -5.72 10.03 5.62
C ASP A 36 -4.48 9.39 6.23
N VAL A 37 -4.49 8.06 6.39
CA VAL A 37 -3.34 7.24 6.79
C VAL A 37 -3.37 5.96 5.99
N VAL A 38 -2.24 5.56 5.43
CA VAL A 38 -2.00 4.20 4.93
C VAL A 38 -1.03 3.53 5.88
N ALA A 39 -1.39 2.33 6.34
CA ALA A 39 -0.58 1.52 7.22
C ALA A 39 -0.29 0.17 6.56
N VAL A 40 0.98 -0.24 6.50
CA VAL A 40 1.39 -1.52 5.95
C VAL A 40 2.10 -2.36 6.99
N LEU A 41 1.76 -3.64 7.06
CA LEU A 41 2.46 -4.59 7.93
C LEU A 41 3.61 -5.24 7.14
N PRO A 42 4.88 -4.88 7.41
CA PRO A 42 6.00 -5.41 6.66
C PRO A 42 6.29 -6.87 7.01
N ILE A 43 6.74 -7.62 6.01
CA ILE A 43 7.32 -8.95 6.21
C ILE A 43 8.82 -8.75 6.45
N PHE A 44 9.22 -8.54 7.71
CA PHE A 44 10.61 -8.20 8.07
C PHE A 44 11.65 -9.17 7.53
N LYS A 45 11.33 -10.45 7.42
CA LYS A 45 12.22 -11.45 6.84
C LYS A 45 12.53 -11.17 5.36
N GLU A 46 11.56 -10.68 4.63
CA GLU A 46 11.74 -10.31 3.21
C GLU A 46 12.47 -8.98 3.08
N LEU A 47 12.24 -8.03 3.99
CA LEU A 47 12.95 -6.74 4.01
C LEU A 47 14.46 -6.88 4.25
N GLN A 48 14.91 -7.89 5.01
CA GLN A 48 16.33 -8.11 5.29
C GLN A 48 17.15 -8.45 4.04
N TRP A 49 16.50 -9.04 3.03
CA TRP A 49 17.12 -9.50 1.80
C TRP A 49 16.93 -8.54 0.63
N ARG A 50 16.23 -7.46 0.85
CA ARG A 50 15.77 -6.58 -0.19
C ARG A 50 16.27 -5.16 0.04
N THR A 51 16.98 -4.63 -0.95
CA THR A 51 17.23 -3.18 -1.02
C THR A 51 15.95 -2.46 -1.42
N GLN A 52 15.84 -1.22 -0.99
CA GLN A 52 14.76 -0.34 -1.37
C GLN A 52 14.69 -0.18 -2.91
N ILE A 53 13.52 -0.37 -3.49
CA ILE A 53 13.31 -0.28 -4.94
C ILE A 53 12.38 0.86 -5.30
N GLY A 54 11.88 1.67 -4.58
CA GLY A 54 10.92 2.71 -4.94
C GLY A 54 9.67 2.20 -5.68
N TYR A 55 8.69 3.03 -5.82
CA TYR A 55 7.39 2.64 -6.39
C TYR A 55 7.42 2.45 -7.91
N ALA A 56 8.25 3.19 -8.65
CA ALA A 56 8.25 3.14 -10.11
C ALA A 56 8.79 1.79 -10.65
N PRO A 57 9.95 1.27 -10.18
CA PRO A 57 10.37 -0.10 -10.49
C PRO A 57 9.37 -1.16 -10.04
N CYS A 58 8.74 -0.98 -8.88
CA CYS A 58 7.69 -1.87 -8.41
C CYS A 58 6.54 -1.97 -9.41
N GLY A 59 6.17 -0.86 -10.04
CA GLY A 59 5.16 -0.79 -11.10
C GLY A 59 5.44 -1.69 -12.31
N VAL A 60 6.68 -2.09 -12.55
CA VAL A 60 7.07 -3.07 -13.58
C VAL A 60 7.10 -4.49 -13.02
N LEU A 61 7.83 -4.68 -11.92
CA LEU A 61 8.17 -6.01 -11.39
C LEU A 61 6.95 -6.82 -10.90
N GLN A 62 5.90 -6.16 -10.47
CA GLN A 62 4.67 -6.81 -10.04
C GLN A 62 3.92 -7.55 -11.15
N TYR A 63 4.12 -7.16 -12.42
CA TYR A 63 3.51 -7.84 -13.56
C TYR A 63 4.25 -9.13 -13.94
N LEU A 64 5.35 -9.44 -13.26
CA LEU A 64 6.11 -10.66 -13.50
C LEU A 64 5.56 -11.81 -12.65
N PRO A 65 4.90 -12.80 -13.24
CA PRO A 65 4.49 -14.00 -12.54
C PRO A 65 5.72 -14.75 -12.02
N ALA A 66 5.54 -15.48 -10.93
CA ALA A 66 6.62 -16.27 -10.36
C ALA A 66 6.99 -17.45 -11.28
N GLY A 67 8.21 -17.47 -11.78
CA GLY A 67 8.77 -18.60 -12.53
C GLY A 67 8.45 -18.66 -14.03
N ASP A 68 7.47 -17.92 -14.51
CA ASP A 68 7.09 -17.93 -15.93
C ASP A 68 7.86 -16.86 -16.72
N TRP A 69 8.19 -17.19 -17.97
CA TRP A 69 8.80 -16.24 -18.90
C TRP A 69 7.75 -15.32 -19.51
N VAL A 70 8.03 -14.02 -19.51
CA VAL A 70 7.19 -12.96 -20.09
C VAL A 70 8.02 -12.21 -21.11
N ASP A 71 7.44 -11.92 -22.28
CA ASP A 71 8.05 -11.08 -23.28
C ASP A 71 8.14 -9.61 -22.76
N VAL A 72 9.25 -8.94 -23.01
CA VAL A 72 9.44 -7.54 -22.54
C VAL A 72 8.41 -6.61 -23.20
N ASP A 73 8.04 -6.87 -24.44
CA ASP A 73 7.01 -6.10 -25.15
C ASP A 73 5.65 -6.20 -24.44
N ASP A 74 5.28 -7.39 -23.92
CA ASP A 74 4.05 -7.59 -23.15
C ASP A 74 4.06 -6.77 -21.84
N LEU A 75 5.22 -6.64 -21.19
CA LEU A 75 5.37 -5.80 -20.01
C LEU A 75 5.22 -4.31 -20.34
N VAL A 76 5.79 -3.86 -21.46
CA VAL A 76 5.63 -2.49 -21.94
C VAL A 76 4.15 -2.18 -22.17
N GLU A 77 3.42 -3.08 -22.83
CA GLU A 77 1.99 -2.93 -23.07
C GLU A 77 1.18 -2.90 -21.76
N ARG A 78 1.42 -3.85 -20.84
CA ARG A 78 0.70 -3.95 -19.57
C ARG A 78 0.97 -2.78 -18.64
N THR A 79 2.20 -2.28 -18.61
CA THR A 79 2.59 -1.19 -17.70
C THR A 79 2.30 0.18 -18.26
N GLY A 80 2.23 0.33 -19.59
CA GLY A 80 2.13 1.62 -20.28
C GLY A 80 3.38 2.48 -20.15
N TYR A 81 4.50 1.93 -19.62
CA TYR A 81 5.77 2.65 -19.53
C TYR A 81 6.56 2.56 -20.83
N ALA A 82 7.46 3.54 -21.07
CA ALA A 82 8.36 3.49 -22.22
C ALA A 82 9.31 2.28 -22.14
N LEU A 83 9.61 1.66 -23.28
CA LEU A 83 10.51 0.49 -23.38
C LEU A 83 11.86 0.74 -22.71
N ALA A 84 12.45 1.92 -22.88
CA ALA A 84 13.73 2.29 -22.27
C ALA A 84 13.66 2.26 -20.72
N PHE A 85 12.53 2.69 -20.14
CA PHE A 85 12.32 2.63 -18.69
C PHE A 85 12.14 1.19 -18.21
N VAL A 86 11.28 0.41 -18.87
CA VAL A 86 11.09 -1.01 -18.55
C VAL A 86 12.42 -1.75 -18.65
N GLY A 87 13.19 -1.54 -19.72
CA GLY A 87 14.52 -2.14 -19.92
C GLY A 87 15.46 -1.83 -18.76
N SER A 88 15.59 -0.56 -18.36
CA SER A 88 16.47 -0.17 -17.24
C SER A 88 16.07 -0.79 -15.91
N VAL A 89 14.76 -0.93 -15.64
CA VAL A 89 14.25 -1.62 -14.44
C VAL A 89 14.59 -3.11 -14.46
N LEU A 90 14.43 -3.76 -15.62
CA LEU A 90 14.74 -5.19 -15.76
C LEU A 90 16.24 -5.46 -15.65
N GLU A 91 17.10 -4.61 -16.22
CA GLU A 91 18.56 -4.73 -16.07
C GLU A 91 18.98 -4.59 -14.61
N ASP A 92 18.53 -3.56 -13.90
CA ASP A 92 18.81 -3.39 -12.46
C ASP A 92 18.30 -4.57 -11.63
N ALA A 93 17.10 -5.05 -11.91
CA ALA A 93 16.52 -6.20 -11.21
C ALA A 93 17.28 -7.50 -11.49
N ALA A 94 17.81 -7.68 -12.70
CA ALA A 94 18.63 -8.83 -13.06
C ALA A 94 20.02 -8.78 -12.39
N GLU A 95 20.66 -7.60 -12.34
CA GLU A 95 21.91 -7.38 -11.60
C GLU A 95 21.77 -7.69 -10.12
N ARG A 96 20.62 -7.41 -9.53
CA ARG A 96 20.29 -7.77 -8.13
C ARG A 96 19.93 -9.24 -7.94
N GLY A 97 19.79 -10.02 -9.02
CA GLY A 97 19.39 -11.42 -8.97
C GLY A 97 17.94 -11.65 -8.58
N TRP A 98 17.06 -10.68 -8.82
CA TRP A 98 15.62 -10.80 -8.57
C TRP A 98 14.87 -11.42 -9.73
N ILE A 99 15.37 -11.22 -10.93
CA ILE A 99 14.83 -11.76 -12.18
C ILE A 99 15.93 -12.40 -13.03
N GLU A 100 15.55 -13.24 -13.96
CA GLU A 100 16.38 -13.62 -15.10
C GLU A 100 15.94 -12.84 -16.31
N LEU A 101 16.93 -12.40 -17.11
CA LEU A 101 16.73 -11.70 -18.37
C LEU A 101 17.38 -12.51 -19.49
N ASP A 102 16.59 -12.88 -20.50
CA ASP A 102 17.06 -13.58 -21.70
C ASP A 102 17.00 -12.64 -22.91
N LEU A 103 18.17 -12.20 -23.37
CA LEU A 103 18.34 -11.36 -24.54
C LEU A 103 18.80 -12.13 -25.80
N THR A 104 18.88 -13.45 -25.73
CA THR A 104 19.49 -14.28 -26.77
C THR A 104 18.49 -14.74 -27.84
N GLY A 105 17.18 -14.68 -27.53
CA GLY A 105 16.09 -15.05 -28.45
C GLY A 105 15.73 -13.93 -29.45
N GLU A 106 14.76 -14.22 -30.33
CA GLU A 106 14.21 -13.21 -31.25
C GLU A 106 13.54 -12.04 -30.51
N LYS A 107 13.00 -12.31 -29.31
CA LYS A 107 12.40 -11.32 -28.42
C LYS A 107 13.04 -11.41 -27.03
N PRO A 108 13.38 -10.26 -26.42
CA PRO A 108 13.81 -10.21 -25.04
C PRO A 108 12.71 -10.76 -24.11
N ARG A 109 13.09 -11.62 -23.17
CA ARG A 109 12.16 -12.21 -22.17
C ARG A 109 12.75 -12.08 -20.79
N CYS A 110 11.89 -12.02 -19.80
CA CYS A 110 12.28 -12.01 -18.40
C CYS A 110 11.37 -12.91 -17.56
N ARG A 111 11.87 -13.38 -16.41
CA ARG A 111 11.08 -14.09 -15.43
C ARG A 111 11.46 -13.70 -14.01
N ASN A 112 10.47 -13.68 -13.14
CA ASN A 112 10.67 -13.43 -11.72
C ASN A 112 11.25 -14.69 -11.05
N ILE A 113 12.41 -14.55 -10.41
CA ILE A 113 13.03 -15.62 -9.62
C ILE A 113 12.79 -15.38 -8.12
N ARG A 114 12.95 -14.14 -7.67
CA ARG A 114 13.08 -13.82 -6.25
C ARG A 114 12.32 -12.56 -5.80
N TYR A 115 11.87 -11.74 -6.72
CA TYR A 115 11.11 -10.54 -6.34
C TYR A 115 9.80 -10.94 -5.67
N ARG A 116 9.56 -10.40 -4.49
CA ARG A 116 8.30 -10.59 -3.75
C ARG A 116 7.91 -9.28 -3.09
N ASN A 117 6.62 -9.02 -3.03
CA ASN A 117 6.10 -7.95 -2.20
C ASN A 117 6.45 -8.25 -0.74
N SER A 118 7.02 -7.26 -0.05
CA SER A 118 7.46 -7.39 1.35
C SER A 118 6.42 -6.90 2.35
N VAL A 119 5.17 -6.78 1.93
CA VAL A 119 4.04 -6.33 2.75
C VAL A 119 3.01 -7.44 2.85
N ARG A 120 2.53 -7.69 4.07
CA ARG A 120 1.50 -8.68 4.37
C ARG A 120 0.11 -8.06 4.35
N GLU A 121 -0.03 -6.87 4.90
CA GLU A 121 -1.30 -6.18 5.06
C GLU A 121 -1.13 -4.72 4.65
N CYS A 122 -2.14 -4.18 3.99
CA CYS A 122 -2.23 -2.78 3.61
C CYS A 122 -3.58 -2.24 4.06
N ILE A 123 -3.56 -1.33 5.01
CA ILE A 123 -4.76 -0.75 5.64
C ILE A 123 -4.93 0.68 5.17
N ALA A 124 -6.14 1.04 4.72
CA ALA A 124 -6.55 2.42 4.61
C ALA A 124 -7.30 2.84 5.87
N ALA A 125 -6.90 3.95 6.47
CA ALA A 125 -7.56 4.50 7.63
C ALA A 125 -8.00 5.95 7.37
N PHE A 126 -9.26 6.23 7.64
CA PHE A 126 -9.90 7.51 7.41
C PHE A 126 -10.46 8.10 8.70
N TYR A 127 -10.25 9.40 8.90
CA TYR A 127 -10.95 10.14 9.93
C TYR A 127 -12.40 10.38 9.48
N GLY A 128 -13.36 9.80 10.19
CA GLY A 128 -14.76 9.67 9.74
C GLY A 128 -15.61 10.94 9.85
N VAL A 129 -15.04 12.07 10.29
CA VAL A 129 -15.81 13.30 10.57
C VAL A 129 -15.97 14.20 9.36
N GLU A 130 -14.92 14.31 8.54
CA GLU A 130 -14.90 15.22 7.40
C GLU A 130 -15.02 14.43 6.09
N ASP A 131 -15.80 14.96 5.15
CA ASP A 131 -15.91 14.41 3.78
C ASP A 131 -16.25 12.90 3.72
N PHE A 132 -17.06 12.41 4.68
CA PHE A 132 -17.37 10.99 4.83
C PHE A 132 -17.84 10.34 3.53
N GLN A 133 -18.82 10.93 2.83
CA GLN A 133 -19.34 10.39 1.57
C GLN A 133 -18.25 10.35 0.49
N LYS A 134 -17.45 11.40 0.37
CA LYS A 134 -16.34 11.44 -0.58
C LYS A 134 -15.32 10.34 -0.32
N LYS A 135 -15.07 10.00 0.96
CA LYS A 135 -14.16 8.89 1.32
C LYS A 135 -14.73 7.53 0.92
N LEU A 136 -16.05 7.35 1.05
CA LEU A 136 -16.71 6.15 0.54
C LEU A 136 -16.62 6.04 -0.98
N ASP A 137 -16.82 7.14 -1.70
CA ASP A 137 -16.72 7.15 -3.17
C ASP A 137 -15.29 6.82 -3.62
N ILE A 138 -14.27 7.38 -2.94
CA ILE A 138 -12.86 7.02 -3.19
C ILE A 138 -12.62 5.52 -3.01
N LEU A 139 -13.17 4.92 -1.95
CA LEU A 139 -12.96 3.49 -1.66
C LEU A 139 -13.59 2.58 -2.71
N GLU A 140 -14.69 2.97 -3.34
CA GLU A 140 -15.25 2.21 -4.47
C GLU A 140 -14.26 2.15 -5.65
N ASP A 141 -13.53 3.24 -5.93
CA ASP A 141 -12.50 3.28 -6.98
C ASP A 141 -11.24 2.46 -6.62
N TYR A 142 -11.07 2.14 -5.35
CA TYR A 142 -9.92 1.41 -4.81
C TYR A 142 -10.28 0.04 -4.22
N LYS A 143 -11.39 -0.52 -4.65
CA LYS A 143 -11.78 -1.88 -4.26
C LYS A 143 -10.68 -2.88 -4.63
N GLY A 144 -10.37 -3.79 -3.70
CA GLY A 144 -9.33 -4.81 -3.89
C GLY A 144 -7.89 -4.30 -3.80
N VAL A 145 -7.66 -3.02 -3.41
CA VAL A 145 -6.33 -2.46 -3.18
C VAL A 145 -5.91 -2.59 -1.72
N PHE A 146 -6.84 -2.47 -0.78
CA PHE A 146 -6.56 -2.56 0.65
C PHE A 146 -7.00 -3.90 1.20
N THR A 147 -6.20 -4.46 2.12
CA THR A 147 -6.61 -5.68 2.85
C THR A 147 -7.65 -5.39 3.91
N GLN A 148 -7.67 -4.17 4.45
CA GLN A 148 -8.64 -3.71 5.43
C GLN A 148 -8.85 -2.20 5.30
N VAL A 149 -10.04 -1.74 5.66
CA VAL A 149 -10.39 -0.32 5.72
C VAL A 149 -10.99 0.01 7.07
N TYR A 150 -10.50 1.08 7.69
CA TYR A 150 -11.02 1.57 8.98
C TYR A 150 -11.49 3.01 8.90
N PHE A 151 -12.61 3.29 9.55
CA PHE A 151 -13.05 4.64 9.85
C PHE A 151 -12.88 4.94 11.33
N ILE A 152 -12.25 6.06 11.64
CA ILE A 152 -11.93 6.49 13.00
C ILE A 152 -12.81 7.69 13.38
N PHE A 153 -13.53 7.57 14.49
CA PHE A 153 -14.44 8.60 14.97
C PHE A 153 -14.10 9.04 16.39
N PRO A 154 -14.12 10.38 16.67
CA PRO A 154 -13.91 10.91 18.02
C PRO A 154 -15.19 10.88 18.87
N TYR A 155 -16.33 10.44 18.33
CA TYR A 155 -17.65 10.35 18.99
C TYR A 155 -18.37 9.03 18.65
N PRO A 156 -19.44 8.65 19.37
CA PRO A 156 -20.25 7.49 18.99
C PRO A 156 -20.82 7.66 17.58
N VAL A 157 -20.76 6.59 16.82
CA VAL A 157 -21.33 6.53 15.47
C VAL A 157 -22.80 6.12 15.60
N ASP A 158 -23.67 6.71 14.81
CA ASP A 158 -25.07 6.32 14.77
C ASP A 158 -25.27 4.95 14.10
N ASP A 159 -26.44 4.37 14.31
CA ASP A 159 -26.75 3.03 13.83
C ASP A 159 -26.76 2.94 12.29
N GLU A 160 -27.19 3.98 11.59
CA GLU A 160 -27.26 4.01 10.12
C GLU A 160 -25.84 3.99 9.52
N THR A 161 -24.98 4.87 9.98
CA THR A 161 -23.56 4.91 9.59
C THR A 161 -22.85 3.61 9.94
N THR A 162 -23.13 3.06 11.12
CA THR A 162 -22.58 1.77 11.56
C THR A 162 -22.98 0.64 10.62
N GLN A 163 -24.28 0.51 10.29
CA GLN A 163 -24.78 -0.51 9.38
C GLN A 163 -24.19 -0.36 7.97
N LEU A 164 -24.06 0.87 7.48
CA LEU A 164 -23.45 1.16 6.18
C LEU A 164 -22.02 0.67 6.13
N LEU A 165 -21.19 1.01 7.12
CA LEU A 165 -19.77 0.61 7.15
C LEU A 165 -19.61 -0.91 7.27
N VAL A 166 -20.38 -1.54 8.16
CA VAL A 166 -20.39 -2.99 8.32
C VAL A 166 -20.82 -3.71 7.04
N SER A 167 -21.82 -3.19 6.33
CA SER A 167 -22.27 -3.79 5.06
C SER A 167 -21.20 -3.79 3.96
N LYS A 168 -20.18 -2.93 4.09
CA LYS A 168 -19.03 -2.82 3.20
C LYS A 168 -17.78 -3.54 3.75
N GLY A 169 -17.88 -4.22 4.89
CA GLY A 169 -16.73 -4.87 5.54
C GLY A 169 -15.76 -3.90 6.21
N TYR A 170 -16.11 -2.62 6.38
CA TYR A 170 -15.24 -1.62 6.96
C TYR A 170 -15.30 -1.64 8.49
N GLY A 171 -14.12 -1.51 9.12
CA GLY A 171 -14.00 -1.46 10.56
C GLY A 171 -14.24 -0.06 11.13
N ILE A 172 -14.60 -0.03 12.41
CA ILE A 172 -14.85 1.20 13.16
C ILE A 172 -13.95 1.25 14.38
N ILE A 173 -13.16 2.30 14.49
CA ILE A 173 -12.32 2.59 15.64
C ILE A 173 -12.81 3.86 16.31
N ARG A 174 -13.06 3.79 17.62
CA ARG A 174 -13.35 4.93 18.46
C ARG A 174 -12.05 5.54 18.99
N TYR A 175 -11.87 6.84 18.79
CA TYR A 175 -10.82 7.60 19.42
C TYR A 175 -11.36 8.41 20.61
N TYR A 176 -10.76 8.23 21.77
CA TYR A 176 -11.09 8.97 23.00
C TYR A 176 -10.06 10.09 23.21
N GLU A 177 -10.35 11.29 22.74
CA GLU A 177 -9.45 12.46 22.78
C GLU A 177 -8.93 12.76 24.19
N ASN A 178 -9.82 12.72 25.17
CA ASN A 178 -9.52 13.02 26.58
C ASN A 178 -8.56 12.02 27.25
N ARG A 179 -8.37 10.85 26.63
CA ARG A 179 -7.49 9.77 27.12
C ARG A 179 -6.34 9.46 26.17
N GLY A 180 -6.35 10.01 24.97
CA GLY A 180 -5.40 9.66 23.90
C GLY A 180 -5.44 8.17 23.55
N SER A 181 -6.61 7.50 23.69
CA SER A 181 -6.72 6.06 23.52
C SER A 181 -7.70 5.70 22.41
N PHE A 182 -7.47 4.53 21.83
CA PHE A 182 -8.29 3.95 20.78
C PHE A 182 -8.98 2.68 21.25
N LEU A 183 -10.20 2.47 20.79
CA LEU A 183 -10.94 1.23 20.95
C LEU A 183 -11.49 0.80 19.60
N GLU A 184 -11.10 -0.37 19.15
CA GLU A 184 -11.69 -1.02 18.00
C GLU A 184 -13.09 -1.50 18.38
N MET A 185 -14.10 -0.85 17.82
CA MET A 185 -15.51 -1.15 18.09
C MET A 185 -16.00 -2.29 17.22
N ILE A 186 -15.59 -2.25 15.94
CA ILE A 186 -15.94 -3.24 14.92
C ILE A 186 -14.66 -3.50 14.13
N PRO A 187 -14.17 -4.75 14.08
CA PRO A 187 -13.04 -5.10 13.24
C PRO A 187 -13.43 -4.98 11.76
N ALA A 188 -12.47 -4.58 10.92
CA ALA A 188 -12.65 -4.65 9.48
C ALA A 188 -12.54 -6.10 9.00
N ASP A 189 -13.32 -6.43 7.99
CA ASP A 189 -13.14 -7.70 7.28
C ASP A 189 -11.78 -7.71 6.56
N MET A 190 -11.18 -8.90 6.47
CA MET A 190 -9.97 -9.08 5.67
C MET A 190 -10.37 -9.35 4.23
N GLU A 191 -9.99 -8.49 3.31
CA GLU A 191 -10.28 -8.63 1.90
C GLU A 191 -9.06 -9.18 1.14
N ASP A 192 -9.32 -9.99 0.13
CA ASP A 192 -8.31 -10.44 -0.81
C ASP A 192 -7.90 -9.28 -1.73
N ILE A 193 -6.61 -9.23 -2.08
CA ILE A 193 -6.11 -8.25 -3.03
C ILE A 193 -6.49 -8.67 -4.45
N GLU A 194 -7.25 -7.83 -5.12
CA GLU A 194 -7.65 -8.00 -6.53
C GLU A 194 -6.83 -7.09 -7.46
N ASP A 195 -6.51 -5.87 -7.01
CA ASP A 195 -5.68 -4.90 -7.75
C ASP A 195 -4.23 -4.93 -7.26
N TRP A 196 -3.53 -6.02 -7.58
CA TRP A 196 -2.12 -6.19 -7.25
C TRP A 196 -1.22 -5.04 -7.71
N PRO A 197 -1.42 -4.44 -8.89
CA PRO A 197 -0.66 -3.28 -9.33
C PRO A 197 -0.71 -2.11 -8.35
N ARG A 198 -1.90 -1.63 -8.05
CA ARG A 198 -2.05 -0.47 -7.14
C ARG A 198 -1.64 -0.80 -5.72
N TYR A 199 -1.99 -2.01 -5.23
CA TYR A 199 -1.55 -2.50 -3.93
C TYR A 199 -0.02 -2.47 -3.80
N SER A 200 0.70 -3.05 -4.76
CA SER A 200 2.15 -3.16 -4.70
C SER A 200 2.84 -1.80 -4.75
N VAL A 201 2.38 -0.90 -5.61
CA VAL A 201 2.92 0.47 -5.69
C VAL A 201 2.67 1.24 -4.39
N LEU A 202 1.48 1.12 -3.81
CA LEU A 202 1.13 1.78 -2.57
C LEU A 202 1.95 1.25 -1.39
N ALA A 203 2.07 -0.08 -1.30
CA ALA A 203 2.87 -0.75 -0.27
C ALA A 203 4.34 -0.34 -0.34
N GLU A 204 4.94 -0.34 -1.54
CA GLU A 204 6.34 0.09 -1.73
C GLU A 204 6.55 1.56 -1.37
N ASN A 205 5.59 2.42 -1.69
CA ASN A 205 5.69 3.83 -1.33
C ASN A 205 5.75 4.02 0.19
N VAL A 206 4.87 3.32 0.94
CA VAL A 206 4.90 3.38 2.41
C VAL A 206 6.17 2.76 2.98
N LEU A 207 6.66 1.65 2.42
CA LEU A 207 7.94 1.07 2.81
C LEU A 207 9.09 2.04 2.56
N PHE A 208 9.12 2.68 1.38
CA PHE A 208 10.14 3.65 1.00
C PHE A 208 10.24 4.78 2.02
N ASP A 209 9.11 5.42 2.34
CA ASP A 209 9.05 6.53 3.29
C ASP A 209 9.56 6.14 4.68
N ASN A 210 9.23 4.92 5.14
CA ASN A 210 9.62 4.49 6.48
C ASN A 210 11.04 3.92 6.57
N MET A 211 11.54 3.28 5.51
CA MET A 211 12.89 2.71 5.52
C MET A 211 13.96 3.80 5.40
N TRP A 212 13.67 4.91 4.72
CA TRP A 212 14.61 6.02 4.58
C TRP A 212 14.93 6.67 5.92
N PHE A 213 13.94 6.84 6.81
CA PHE A 213 14.12 7.42 8.14
C PHE A 213 14.86 6.51 9.12
N ARG A 214 14.88 5.19 8.90
CA ARG A 214 15.53 4.22 9.80
C ARG A 214 16.98 3.92 9.46
N LYS A 215 17.52 4.39 8.35
CA LYS A 215 18.94 4.21 8.02
C LYS A 215 19.88 4.88 9.04
N ASP A 216 19.42 5.92 9.71
CA ASP A 216 20.19 6.65 10.71
C ASP A 216 20.12 6.03 12.12
N GLU A 217 19.22 5.06 12.35
CA GLU A 217 19.05 4.35 13.63
C GLU A 217 19.74 2.97 13.69
N ILE A 218 20.31 2.50 12.58
CA ILE A 218 20.93 1.16 12.46
C ILE A 218 22.47 1.26 12.36
N ILE A 219 23.08 2.37 12.79
CA ILE A 219 24.54 2.50 12.93
C ILE A 219 24.92 2.51 14.41
#